data_ee95d45904029dd914f8f26c9197c22a
#
_entry.id   ee95d45904029dd914f8f26c9197c22a
#
_cell.length_a   1.000
_cell.length_b   1.000
_cell.length_c   1.000
_cell.angle_alpha   90.00
_cell.angle_beta   90.00
_cell.angle_gamma   90.00
#
_symmetry.space_group_name_H-M   'P 1'
#
loop_
_entity.id
_entity.type
_entity.pdbx_description
1 polymer ?
#
loop_
_entity_poly.entity_id
_entity_poly.type
_entity_poly.pdbx_seq_one_letter_code
_entity_poly.pdbx_strand_id
1 'polypeptide(L)'
;MKMNNLVPELIVSDLKRSLDFYCRVLGFQIEYERPEDKFSFLSFQGSQLMLEQDDQEESAWRVGPLVSPYGRGMNLSIQCSDSKAMAKSLRDAGIELRRPIEECWYRDNERLHGELNFLVLDPDGYLLRFKQSLGSEQSSINQYPEPGMVRRAI
;
A
#
# COMPACT_ATOMS: atom_id res chain seq x y z
N MET A 1 5.93 21.21 0.42
CA MET A 1 5.88 19.80 0.00
C MET A 1 6.13 19.69 -1.49
N LYS A 2 6.96 18.75 -1.93
CA LYS A 2 7.13 18.44 -3.35
C LYS A 2 6.19 17.29 -3.72
N MET A 3 5.34 17.50 -4.70
CA MET A 3 4.44 16.48 -5.21
C MET A 3 5.22 15.48 -6.09
N ASN A 4 4.95 14.18 -5.92
CA ASN A 4 5.50 13.14 -6.79
C ASN A 4 4.87 13.24 -8.20
N ASN A 5 5.60 12.80 -9.22
CA ASN A 5 5.09 12.83 -10.59
C ASN A 5 3.91 11.87 -10.81
N LEU A 6 3.82 10.82 -10.01
CA LEU A 6 2.68 9.92 -9.94
C LEU A 6 2.14 9.91 -8.51
N VAL A 7 0.86 10.24 -8.35
CA VAL A 7 0.15 10.16 -7.08
C VAL A 7 -1.17 9.45 -7.33
N PRO A 8 -1.41 8.28 -6.74
CA PRO A 8 -2.71 7.62 -6.82
C PRO A 8 -3.77 8.42 -6.07
N GLU A 9 -4.98 8.45 -6.63
CA GLU A 9 -6.16 8.99 -5.97
C GLU A 9 -7.18 7.86 -5.79
N LEU A 10 -7.62 7.66 -4.54
CA LEU A 10 -8.58 6.64 -4.18
C LEU A 10 -9.90 7.29 -3.79
N ILE A 11 -10.96 6.90 -4.46
CA ILE A 11 -12.31 7.23 -4.00
C ILE A 11 -12.64 6.29 -2.83
N VAL A 12 -13.02 6.85 -1.69
CA VAL A 12 -13.33 6.11 -0.46
C VAL A 12 -14.79 6.30 -0.06
N SER A 13 -15.37 5.32 0.62
CA SER A 13 -16.77 5.38 1.04
C SER A 13 -17.00 6.32 2.24
N ASP A 14 -15.96 6.45 3.10
CA ASP A 14 -15.97 7.27 4.31
C ASP A 14 -14.56 7.79 4.58
N LEU A 15 -14.36 9.09 4.31
CA LEU A 15 -13.04 9.72 4.45
C LEU A 15 -12.52 9.64 5.89
N LYS A 16 -13.38 9.85 6.90
CA LYS A 16 -12.96 9.82 8.30
C LYS A 16 -12.44 8.43 8.69
N ARG A 17 -13.13 7.37 8.27
CA ARG A 17 -12.71 5.99 8.49
C ARG A 17 -11.39 5.68 7.79
N SER A 18 -11.24 6.16 6.56
CA SER A 18 -9.99 5.99 5.80
C SER A 18 -8.83 6.74 6.44
N LEU A 19 -9.04 7.99 6.89
CA LEU A 19 -8.01 8.76 7.59
C LEU A 19 -7.60 8.11 8.92
N ASP A 20 -8.54 7.53 9.68
CA ASP A 20 -8.19 6.77 10.87
C ASP A 20 -7.26 5.60 10.54
N PHE A 21 -7.57 4.85 9.49
CA PHE A 21 -6.72 3.75 9.03
C PHE A 21 -5.35 4.23 8.54
N TYR A 22 -5.31 5.16 7.59
CA TYR A 22 -4.05 5.59 7.00
C TYR A 22 -3.18 6.41 7.98
N CYS A 23 -3.78 7.32 8.75
CA CYS A 23 -3.00 8.22 9.60
C CYS A 23 -2.73 7.64 10.98
N ARG A 24 -3.77 7.20 11.71
CA ARG A 24 -3.59 6.69 13.07
C ARG A 24 -2.93 5.31 13.09
N VAL A 25 -3.33 4.40 12.21
CA VAL A 25 -2.82 3.02 12.25
C VAL A 25 -1.53 2.88 11.45
N LEU A 26 -1.48 3.39 10.22
CA LEU A 26 -0.33 3.22 9.32
C LEU A 26 0.72 4.33 9.45
N GLY A 27 0.38 5.48 10.03
CA GLY A 27 1.32 6.58 10.25
C GLY A 27 1.51 7.52 9.06
N PHE A 28 0.57 7.56 8.11
CA PHE A 28 0.55 8.58 7.09
C PHE A 28 0.32 9.96 7.70
N GLN A 29 0.86 10.99 7.08
CA GLN A 29 0.67 12.38 7.47
C GLN A 29 -0.25 13.07 6.48
N ILE A 30 -1.15 13.92 6.99
CA ILE A 30 -1.97 14.79 6.18
C ILE A 30 -1.11 15.99 5.79
N GLU A 31 -0.88 16.17 4.50
CA GLU A 31 -0.15 17.31 3.96
C GLU A 31 -1.06 18.53 3.77
N TYR A 32 -2.24 18.29 3.25
CA TYR A 32 -3.32 19.28 3.17
C TYR A 32 -4.68 18.61 2.94
N GLU A 33 -5.73 19.36 3.20
CA GLU A 33 -7.12 18.94 3.03
C GLU A 33 -7.95 19.99 2.31
N ARG A 34 -9.01 19.54 1.67
CA ARG A 34 -10.13 20.37 1.21
C ARG A 34 -11.42 19.81 1.80
N PRO A 35 -11.82 20.27 3.00
CA PRO A 35 -13.00 19.73 3.70
C PRO A 35 -14.30 19.84 2.88
N GLU A 36 -14.42 20.91 2.10
CA GLU A 36 -15.56 21.17 1.20
C GLU A 36 -15.71 20.09 0.13
N ASP A 37 -14.60 19.52 -0.35
CA ASP A 37 -14.56 18.43 -1.32
C ASP A 37 -14.45 17.06 -0.66
N LYS A 38 -14.39 16.99 0.68
CA LYS A 38 -14.09 15.78 1.43
C LYS A 38 -12.82 15.06 0.92
N PHE A 39 -11.78 15.86 0.72
CA PHE A 39 -10.51 15.43 0.12
C PHE A 39 -9.36 15.60 1.10
N SER A 40 -8.42 14.66 1.09
CA SER A 40 -7.16 14.72 1.84
C SER A 40 -5.98 14.22 1.01
N PHE A 41 -4.87 14.96 1.06
CA PHE A 41 -3.60 14.56 0.46
C PHE A 41 -2.67 14.05 1.54
N LEU A 42 -2.19 12.82 1.40
CA LEU A 42 -1.40 12.12 2.40
C LEU A 42 0.02 11.84 1.91
N SER A 43 0.95 11.78 2.83
CA SER A 43 2.32 11.30 2.58
C SER A 43 2.76 10.25 3.60
N PHE A 44 3.66 9.37 3.18
CA PHE A 44 4.28 8.37 4.05
C PHE A 44 5.64 7.95 3.47
N GLN A 45 6.73 8.32 4.17
CA GLN A 45 8.10 7.93 3.82
C GLN A 45 8.43 8.07 2.32
N GLY A 46 8.03 9.20 1.72
CA GLY A 46 8.22 9.50 0.30
C GLY A 46 7.11 9.02 -0.64
N SER A 47 6.22 8.14 -0.19
CA SER A 47 4.99 7.81 -0.91
C SER A 47 3.94 8.89 -0.70
N GLN A 48 3.09 9.11 -1.70
CA GLN A 48 1.99 10.06 -1.64
C GLN A 48 0.70 9.43 -2.14
N LEU A 49 -0.42 9.83 -1.55
CA LEU A 49 -1.73 9.26 -1.80
C LEU A 49 -2.81 10.34 -1.62
N MET A 50 -3.77 10.39 -2.52
CA MET A 50 -4.97 11.22 -2.39
C MET A 50 -6.16 10.36 -2.01
N LEU A 51 -7.00 10.87 -1.11
CA LEU A 51 -8.27 10.28 -0.73
C LEU A 51 -9.38 11.30 -0.98
N GLU A 52 -10.44 10.88 -1.66
CA GLU A 52 -11.65 11.68 -1.84
C GLU A 52 -12.88 10.83 -1.51
N GLN A 53 -13.78 11.36 -0.70
CA GLN A 53 -14.99 10.62 -0.37
C GLN A 53 -15.94 10.57 -1.56
N ASP A 54 -16.50 9.39 -1.80
CA ASP A 54 -17.54 9.20 -2.80
C ASP A 54 -18.77 10.08 -2.48
N ASP A 55 -19.11 10.96 -3.39
CA ASP A 55 -20.32 11.80 -3.31
C ASP A 55 -21.58 11.11 -3.86
N GLN A 56 -21.39 9.90 -4.43
CA GLN A 56 -22.43 9.10 -5.09
C GLN A 56 -23.03 9.76 -6.36
N GLU A 57 -22.49 10.88 -6.79
CA GLU A 57 -22.86 11.51 -8.05
C GLU A 57 -22.08 10.92 -9.23
N GLU A 58 -22.55 11.18 -10.44
CA GLU A 58 -21.80 10.79 -11.64
C GLU A 58 -20.51 11.61 -11.70
N SER A 59 -19.37 10.91 -11.72
CA SER A 59 -18.06 11.53 -11.71
C SER A 59 -17.18 10.97 -12.81
N ALA A 60 -16.46 11.86 -13.50
CA ALA A 60 -15.45 11.47 -14.47
C ALA A 60 -14.26 10.71 -13.87
N TRP A 61 -14.08 10.81 -12.55
CA TRP A 61 -13.02 10.11 -11.82
C TRP A 61 -13.34 8.62 -11.57
N ARG A 62 -14.58 8.21 -11.81
CA ARG A 62 -15.01 6.82 -11.72
C ARG A 62 -15.32 6.28 -13.12
N VAL A 63 -14.84 5.10 -13.40
CA VAL A 63 -15.10 4.41 -14.68
C VAL A 63 -16.28 3.42 -14.60
N GLY A 64 -16.89 3.30 -13.42
CA GLY A 64 -18.04 2.44 -13.17
C GLY A 64 -18.45 2.41 -11.71
N PRO A 65 -19.43 1.59 -11.33
CA PRO A 65 -19.89 1.46 -9.95
C PRO A 65 -18.79 1.02 -9.02
N LEU A 66 -18.72 1.65 -7.82
CA LEU A 66 -17.82 1.24 -6.75
C LEU A 66 -18.45 0.12 -5.94
N VAL A 67 -17.87 -1.06 -6.02
CA VAL A 67 -18.33 -2.27 -5.31
C VAL A 67 -17.17 -2.83 -4.49
N SER A 68 -17.38 -3.01 -3.20
CA SER A 68 -16.35 -3.58 -2.31
C SER A 68 -16.00 -5.03 -2.71
N PRO A 69 -14.72 -5.42 -2.66
CA PRO A 69 -13.53 -4.62 -2.40
C PRO A 69 -13.21 -3.70 -3.59
N TYR A 70 -12.89 -2.44 -3.30
CA TYR A 70 -12.53 -1.46 -4.32
C TYR A 70 -11.15 -1.75 -4.92
N GLY A 71 -10.90 -1.21 -6.14
CA GLY A 71 -9.60 -1.31 -6.80
C GLY A 71 -9.20 -2.72 -7.22
N ARG A 72 -10.15 -3.57 -7.56
CA ARG A 72 -9.89 -4.95 -8.01
C ARG A 72 -8.94 -4.99 -9.20
N GLY A 73 -7.89 -5.79 -9.10
CA GLY A 73 -6.84 -5.91 -10.11
C GLY A 73 -5.67 -4.93 -9.93
N MET A 74 -5.68 -4.08 -8.89
CA MET A 74 -4.62 -3.14 -8.56
C MET A 74 -4.10 -3.40 -7.14
N ASN A 75 -2.82 -3.15 -6.92
CA ASN A 75 -2.27 -3.00 -5.57
C ASN A 75 -1.30 -1.82 -5.55
N LEU A 76 -1.19 -1.18 -4.38
CA LEU A 76 -0.20 -0.14 -4.14
C LEU A 76 1.00 -0.73 -3.42
N SER A 77 2.17 -0.63 -4.03
CA SER A 77 3.44 -1.06 -3.44
C SER A 77 4.08 0.11 -2.72
N ILE A 78 4.13 0.05 -1.39
CA ILE A 78 4.54 1.15 -0.53
C ILE A 78 5.77 0.74 0.25
N GLN A 79 6.86 1.49 0.08
CA GLN A 79 8.10 1.30 0.85
C GLN A 79 7.88 1.73 2.30
N CYS A 80 8.34 0.93 3.25
CA CYS A 80 8.38 1.30 4.67
C CYS A 80 9.72 0.91 5.30
N SER A 81 10.09 1.61 6.36
CA SER A 81 11.34 1.36 7.07
C SER A 81 11.29 0.13 7.98
N ASP A 82 10.11 -0.26 8.47
CA ASP A 82 9.93 -1.39 9.39
C ASP A 82 8.57 -2.08 9.15
N SER A 83 8.59 -3.12 8.33
CA SER A 83 7.39 -3.92 8.01
C SER A 83 6.83 -4.66 9.23
N LYS A 84 7.69 -5.09 10.16
CA LYS A 84 7.26 -5.81 11.37
C LYS A 84 6.53 -4.91 12.34
N ALA A 85 7.05 -3.70 12.57
CA ALA A 85 6.39 -2.71 13.40
C ALA A 85 5.03 -2.29 12.82
N MET A 86 4.96 -2.09 11.51
CA MET A 86 3.70 -1.74 10.83
C MET A 86 2.67 -2.87 10.91
N ALA A 87 3.07 -4.10 10.65
CA ALA A 87 2.19 -5.27 10.81
C ALA A 87 1.69 -5.41 12.25
N LYS A 88 2.54 -5.09 13.25
CA LYS A 88 2.13 -5.06 14.65
C LYS A 88 1.07 -3.99 14.92
N SER A 89 1.26 -2.77 14.40
CA SER A 89 0.26 -1.68 14.55
C SER A 89 -1.11 -2.08 13.98
N LEU A 90 -1.13 -2.74 12.84
CA LEU A 90 -2.35 -3.27 12.23
C LEU A 90 -3.03 -4.32 13.13
N ARG A 91 -2.28 -5.29 13.65
CA ARG A 91 -2.82 -6.31 14.57
C ARG A 91 -3.35 -5.69 15.86
N ASP A 92 -2.62 -4.74 16.44
CA ASP A 92 -3.03 -4.03 17.67
C ASP A 92 -4.32 -3.23 17.45
N ALA A 93 -4.57 -2.77 16.23
CA ALA A 93 -5.83 -2.14 15.81
C ALA A 93 -6.94 -3.13 15.43
N GLY A 94 -6.70 -4.44 15.54
CA GLY A 94 -7.67 -5.48 15.19
C GLY A 94 -7.85 -5.70 13.70
N ILE A 95 -6.87 -5.26 12.89
CA ILE A 95 -6.90 -5.39 11.41
C ILE A 95 -6.13 -6.64 11.00
N GLU A 96 -6.82 -7.55 10.32
CA GLU A 96 -6.24 -8.78 9.80
C GLU A 96 -5.42 -8.53 8.54
N LEU A 97 -4.22 -9.12 8.48
CA LEU A 97 -3.41 -9.09 7.27
C LEU A 97 -3.97 -10.07 6.24
N ARG A 98 -4.14 -9.61 5.00
CA ARG A 98 -4.52 -10.50 3.89
C ARG A 98 -3.45 -11.56 3.61
N ARG A 99 -2.18 -11.21 3.79
CA ARG A 99 -1.03 -12.12 3.75
C ARG A 99 -0.06 -11.71 4.83
N PRO A 100 0.43 -12.66 5.64
CA PRO A 100 1.41 -12.37 6.69
C PRO A 100 2.74 -11.88 6.10
N ILE A 101 3.62 -11.38 6.97
CA ILE A 101 4.97 -10.99 6.55
C ILE A 101 5.69 -12.20 5.97
N GLU A 102 6.25 -12.02 4.79
CA GLU A 102 7.09 -12.98 4.09
C GLU A 102 8.39 -12.31 3.67
N GLU A 103 9.47 -13.07 3.63
CA GLU A 103 10.70 -12.70 2.95
C GLU A 103 10.60 -13.13 1.49
N CYS A 104 10.70 -12.16 0.58
CA CYS A 104 10.61 -12.39 -0.86
C CYS A 104 11.86 -11.86 -1.54
N TRP A 105 12.39 -12.64 -2.47
CA TRP A 105 13.52 -12.27 -3.31
C TRP A 105 13.08 -12.27 -4.77
N TYR A 106 13.22 -11.12 -5.41
CA TYR A 106 12.82 -10.91 -6.80
C TYR A 106 14.05 -10.78 -7.67
N ARG A 107 14.05 -11.49 -8.81
CA ARG A 107 15.10 -11.36 -9.80
C ARG A 107 14.92 -10.09 -10.63
N ASP A 108 16.01 -9.32 -10.73
CA ASP A 108 16.18 -8.20 -11.65
C ASP A 108 17.47 -8.42 -12.41
N ASN A 109 17.37 -8.97 -13.63
CA ASN A 109 18.51 -9.41 -14.45
C ASN A 109 19.43 -10.39 -13.67
N GLU A 110 20.64 -9.96 -13.31
CA GLU A 110 21.64 -10.77 -12.60
C GLU A 110 21.64 -10.56 -11.08
N ARG A 111 20.69 -9.78 -10.56
CA ARG A 111 20.58 -9.47 -9.13
C ARG A 111 19.28 -9.99 -8.54
N LEU A 112 19.32 -10.24 -7.25
CA LEU A 112 18.15 -10.52 -6.43
C LEU A 112 17.92 -9.35 -5.47
N HIS A 113 16.71 -8.83 -5.43
CA HIS A 113 16.29 -7.82 -4.46
C HIS A 113 15.42 -8.48 -3.40
N GLY A 114 15.86 -8.37 -2.15
CA GLY A 114 15.15 -8.93 -0.99
C GLY A 114 14.20 -7.90 -0.37
N GLU A 115 13.03 -8.36 0.02
CA GLU A 115 12.01 -7.57 0.71
C GLU A 115 11.35 -8.39 1.82
N LEU A 116 11.07 -7.73 2.96
CA LEU A 116 10.02 -8.19 3.88
C LEU A 116 8.73 -7.50 3.48
N ASN A 117 7.73 -8.25 3.04
CA ASN A 117 6.46 -7.67 2.64
C ASN A 117 5.25 -8.37 3.25
N PHE A 118 4.15 -7.67 3.32
CA PHE A 118 2.85 -8.19 3.69
C PHE A 118 1.74 -7.47 2.91
N LEU A 119 0.57 -8.07 2.89
CA LEU A 119 -0.61 -7.51 2.24
C LEU A 119 -1.69 -7.19 3.27
N VAL A 120 -2.33 -6.05 3.11
CA VAL A 120 -3.49 -5.64 3.89
C VAL A 120 -4.50 -4.94 2.97
N LEU A 121 -5.79 -5.09 3.27
CA LEU A 121 -6.84 -4.29 2.64
C LEU A 121 -7.09 -3.04 3.47
N ASP A 122 -7.28 -1.92 2.81
CA ASP A 122 -7.80 -0.72 3.45
C ASP A 122 -9.31 -0.88 3.78
N PRO A 123 -9.96 0.07 4.46
CA PRO A 123 -11.36 -0.07 4.84
C PRO A 123 -12.35 -0.30 3.69
N ASP A 124 -12.01 0.13 2.46
CA ASP A 124 -12.84 -0.07 1.27
C ASP A 124 -12.42 -1.26 0.40
N GLY A 125 -11.31 -1.91 0.78
CA GLY A 125 -10.82 -3.09 0.10
C GLY A 125 -9.72 -2.83 -0.92
N TYR A 126 -9.13 -1.63 -0.98
CA TYR A 126 -7.93 -1.39 -1.77
C TYR A 126 -6.76 -2.21 -1.22
N LEU A 127 -6.06 -2.90 -2.10
CA LEU A 127 -4.97 -3.78 -1.73
C LEU A 127 -3.67 -3.00 -1.58
N LEU A 128 -3.11 -3.01 -0.36
CA LEU A 128 -1.84 -2.39 -0.04
C LEU A 128 -0.78 -3.48 0.18
N ARG A 129 0.39 -3.28 -0.41
CA ARG A 129 1.58 -4.09 -0.19
C ARG A 129 2.66 -3.22 0.45
N PHE A 130 2.89 -3.41 1.74
CA PHE A 130 4.00 -2.76 2.43
C PHE A 130 5.25 -3.62 2.31
N LYS A 131 6.36 -2.97 2.00
CA LYS A 131 7.64 -3.63 1.77
C LYS A 131 8.79 -2.88 2.43
N GLN A 132 9.66 -3.65 3.09
CA GLN A 132 10.92 -3.19 3.63
C GLN A 132 12.06 -3.81 2.83
N SER A 133 12.98 -3.00 2.32
CA SER A 133 14.12 -3.51 1.56
C SER A 133 15.10 -4.26 2.48
N LEU A 134 15.56 -5.41 2.02
CA LEU A 134 16.64 -6.18 2.63
C LEU A 134 17.97 -6.03 1.87
N GLY A 135 17.99 -5.17 0.83
CA GLY A 135 19.15 -5.02 -0.04
C GLY A 135 19.11 -5.93 -1.27
N SER A 136 20.25 -6.07 -1.91
CA SER A 136 20.38 -6.87 -3.12
C SER A 136 21.60 -7.78 -3.06
N GLU A 137 21.46 -8.99 -3.61
CA GLU A 137 22.51 -9.99 -3.75
C GLU A 137 22.78 -10.30 -5.21
N GLN A 138 24.01 -10.76 -5.54
CA GLN A 138 24.29 -11.26 -6.88
C GLN A 138 23.64 -12.62 -7.06
N SER A 139 22.84 -12.78 -8.11
CA SER A 139 22.21 -14.06 -8.43
C SER A 139 23.26 -15.03 -8.94
N SER A 140 23.51 -16.12 -8.21
CA SER A 140 24.09 -17.31 -8.83
C SER A 140 22.96 -18.05 -9.55
N ILE A 141 23.03 -18.10 -10.86
CA ILE A 141 22.02 -18.68 -11.77
C ILE A 141 21.54 -20.08 -11.35
N ASN A 142 22.30 -20.78 -10.54
CA ASN A 142 22.02 -22.15 -10.08
C ASN A 142 21.17 -22.24 -8.80
N GLN A 143 20.91 -21.14 -8.09
CA GLN A 143 20.21 -21.17 -6.80
C GLN A 143 18.71 -20.90 -6.87
N TYR A 144 18.22 -20.29 -7.96
CA TYR A 144 16.83 -19.90 -8.07
C TYR A 144 16.28 -20.26 -9.46
N PRO A 145 15.75 -21.48 -9.61
CA PRO A 145 15.01 -21.84 -10.83
C PRO A 145 13.75 -20.99 -10.96
N GLU A 146 13.29 -20.78 -12.19
CA GLU A 146 12.01 -20.16 -12.47
C GLU A 146 10.91 -20.58 -11.46
N PRO A 147 10.06 -19.65 -11.02
CA PRO A 147 9.84 -18.27 -11.45
C PRO A 147 10.73 -17.27 -10.70
N GLY A 148 10.90 -16.06 -11.26
CA GLY A 148 11.80 -15.01 -10.79
C GLY A 148 11.54 -14.46 -9.37
N MET A 149 10.89 -15.23 -8.49
CA MET A 149 10.61 -14.87 -7.10
C MET A 149 10.71 -16.11 -6.19
N VAL A 150 11.41 -15.95 -5.06
CA VAL A 150 11.45 -16.94 -3.97
C VAL A 150 10.79 -16.36 -2.74
N ARG A 151 9.93 -17.13 -2.08
CA ARG A 151 9.30 -16.79 -0.80
C ARG A 151 9.86 -17.63 0.32
N ARG A 152 10.10 -17.00 1.46
CA ARG A 152 10.48 -17.68 2.71
C ARG A 152 9.53 -17.18 3.80
N ALA A 153 8.89 -18.11 4.52
CA ALA A 153 8.16 -17.78 5.73
C ALA A 153 9.13 -17.35 6.84
N ILE A 154 8.75 -16.35 7.61
CA ILE A 154 9.51 -15.86 8.77
C ILE A 154 8.70 -15.97 10.04
#